data_1fd0c366d4f227f67586ae6b32049fd8
#
_entry.id   1fd0c366d4f227f67586ae6b32049fd8
#
_cell.length_a   1.000
_cell.length_b   1.000
_cell.length_c   1.000
_cell.angle_alpha   90.00
_cell.angle_beta   90.00
_cell.angle_gamma   90.00
#
_symmetry.space_group_name_H-M   'P 1'
#
loop_
_entity.id
_entity.type
_entity.pdbx_description
1 polymer ?
#
loop_
_entity_poly.entity_id
_entity_poly.type
_entity_poly.pdbx_seq_one_letter_code
_entity_poly.pdbx_strand_id
1 'polypeptide(L)'
;MIAQFFREITQEWHKYPDQVGVFEIRCLGENQRTASQLFAPSAIDDAVNWAVRMNKIKLNIYATINPVDSNTSGSARDLNILRAHFSFADADDAAGVDGIETFNGPRPDIIVTTGVQPHRRLHSYWRLNEPCFDLAKWQNCQKQLAERLNTDTSITNLSRIMRVAGTVSYPNKHKRQKGYMPELVTLKVDPEAWP
;
A
#
# COMPACT_ATOMS: atom_id res chain seq x y z
N MET A 1 -0.71 -8.76 -12.33
CA MET A 1 -0.05 -8.08 -11.18
C MET A 1 -1.02 -7.14 -10.46
N ILE A 2 -1.66 -6.12 -11.11
CA ILE A 2 -2.62 -5.22 -10.42
C ILE A 2 -3.75 -6.02 -9.75
N ALA A 3 -4.43 -6.91 -10.51
CA ALA A 3 -5.49 -7.76 -9.96
C ALA A 3 -5.00 -8.65 -8.81
N GLN A 4 -3.79 -9.20 -8.91
CA GLN A 4 -3.19 -10.01 -7.85
C GLN A 4 -2.98 -9.17 -6.59
N PHE A 5 -2.42 -7.96 -6.70
CA PHE A 5 -2.26 -7.07 -5.56
C PHE A 5 -3.58 -6.80 -4.84
N PHE A 6 -4.67 -6.48 -5.58
CA PHE A 6 -5.98 -6.27 -4.97
C PHE A 6 -6.56 -7.53 -4.33
N ARG A 7 -6.38 -8.71 -4.95
CA ARG A 7 -6.80 -9.98 -4.33
C ARG A 7 -6.08 -10.24 -3.03
N GLU A 8 -4.76 -10.00 -2.98
CA GLU A 8 -3.95 -10.21 -1.77
C GLU A 8 -4.40 -9.32 -0.61
N ILE A 9 -4.68 -8.04 -0.85
CA ILE A 9 -5.09 -7.15 0.24
C ILE A 9 -6.53 -7.36 0.69
N THR A 10 -7.40 -7.95 -0.15
CA THR A 10 -8.84 -8.11 0.15
C THR A 10 -9.27 -9.54 0.46
N GLN A 11 -8.39 -10.55 0.30
CA GLN A 11 -8.77 -11.98 0.34
C GLN A 11 -9.48 -12.40 1.63
N GLU A 12 -9.17 -11.80 2.77
CA GLU A 12 -9.74 -12.14 4.07
C GLU A 12 -11.02 -11.34 4.42
N TRP A 13 -11.38 -10.33 3.62
CA TRP A 13 -12.46 -9.42 3.98
C TRP A 13 -13.84 -10.08 3.94
N HIS A 14 -14.02 -11.09 3.11
CA HIS A 14 -15.26 -11.86 3.01
C HIS A 14 -15.62 -12.62 4.30
N LYS A 15 -14.67 -12.85 5.20
CA LYS A 15 -14.90 -13.47 6.51
C LYS A 15 -15.73 -12.58 7.46
N TYR A 16 -15.92 -11.32 7.10
CA TYR A 16 -16.64 -10.31 7.87
C TYR A 16 -17.80 -9.74 7.04
N PRO A 17 -18.86 -10.54 6.76
CA PRO A 17 -19.90 -10.19 5.79
C PRO A 17 -20.67 -8.92 6.15
N ASP A 18 -20.87 -8.63 7.44
CA ASP A 18 -21.57 -7.42 7.90
C ASP A 18 -20.73 -6.14 7.74
N GLN A 19 -19.43 -6.28 7.51
CA GLN A 19 -18.47 -5.19 7.39
C GLN A 19 -17.39 -5.52 6.35
N VAL A 20 -17.75 -6.01 5.18
CA VAL A 20 -16.75 -6.37 4.16
C VAL A 20 -15.84 -5.18 3.84
N GLY A 21 -16.43 -4.00 3.69
CA GLY A 21 -15.69 -2.79 3.34
C GLY A 21 -15.37 -2.68 1.85
N VAL A 22 -14.77 -1.56 1.52
CA VAL A 22 -14.27 -1.24 0.17
C VAL A 22 -12.82 -0.81 0.27
N PHE A 23 -12.07 -0.81 -0.84
CA PHE A 23 -10.77 -0.16 -0.91
C PHE A 23 -10.84 1.10 -1.77
N GLU A 24 -10.10 2.12 -1.34
CA GLU A 24 -9.93 3.33 -2.15
C GLU A 24 -8.75 3.13 -3.10
N ILE A 25 -8.93 3.47 -4.36
CA ILE A 25 -7.82 3.79 -5.27
C ILE A 25 -7.72 5.30 -5.36
N ARG A 26 -6.55 5.84 -5.01
CA ARG A 26 -6.23 7.26 -5.10
C ARG A 26 -5.13 7.48 -6.12
N CYS A 27 -5.38 8.36 -7.05
CA CYS A 27 -4.45 8.71 -8.11
C CYS A 27 -3.87 10.08 -7.84
N LEU A 28 -2.55 10.19 -7.88
CA LEU A 28 -1.82 11.42 -7.62
C LEU A 28 -0.91 11.75 -8.80
N GLY A 29 -1.01 12.98 -9.31
CA GLY A 29 -0.19 13.48 -10.40
C GLY A 29 0.52 14.78 -10.06
N GLU A 30 1.32 15.28 -11.00
CA GLU A 30 1.90 16.62 -10.91
C GLU A 30 0.78 17.69 -10.96
N ASN A 31 1.07 18.90 -10.43
CA ASN A 31 0.16 20.03 -10.39
C ASN A 31 -1.17 19.75 -9.65
N GLN A 32 -1.10 18.99 -8.56
CA GLN A 32 -2.25 18.64 -7.69
C GLN A 32 -3.38 17.90 -8.43
N ARG A 33 -3.10 17.29 -9.58
CA ARG A 33 -4.07 16.41 -10.23
C ARG A 33 -4.32 15.20 -9.36
N THR A 34 -5.56 15.05 -8.90
CA THR A 34 -5.97 13.91 -8.06
C THR A 34 -7.28 13.33 -8.56
N ALA A 35 -7.45 12.03 -8.38
CA ALA A 35 -8.72 11.33 -8.56
C ALA A 35 -8.81 10.23 -7.51
N SER A 36 -10.01 9.94 -7.02
CA SER A 36 -10.24 8.90 -6.03
C SER A 36 -11.54 8.17 -6.35
N GLN A 37 -11.54 6.85 -6.17
CA GLN A 37 -12.72 6.00 -6.32
C GLN A 37 -12.64 4.82 -5.36
N LEU A 38 -13.80 4.44 -4.81
CA LEU A 38 -13.98 3.28 -3.95
C LEU A 38 -14.41 2.07 -4.78
N PHE A 39 -13.89 0.90 -4.44
CA PHE A 39 -14.21 -0.37 -5.09
C PHE A 39 -14.47 -1.46 -4.07
N ALA A 40 -15.53 -2.24 -4.30
CA ALA A 40 -15.77 -3.46 -3.54
C ALA A 40 -14.77 -4.56 -3.95
N PRO A 41 -14.45 -5.52 -3.07
CA PRO A 41 -13.63 -6.68 -3.43
C PRO A 41 -14.16 -7.51 -4.59
N SER A 42 -15.47 -7.48 -4.83
CA SER A 42 -16.13 -8.12 -5.99
C SER A 42 -15.92 -7.37 -7.31
N ALA A 43 -15.47 -6.11 -7.27
CA ALA A 43 -15.28 -5.24 -8.43
C ALA A 43 -13.79 -5.05 -8.80
N ILE A 44 -12.95 -6.05 -8.54
CA ILE A 44 -11.49 -5.96 -8.82
C ILE A 44 -11.20 -5.68 -10.29
N ASP A 45 -11.97 -6.25 -11.23
CA ASP A 45 -11.74 -6.03 -12.67
C ASP A 45 -12.01 -4.57 -13.05
N ASP A 46 -13.03 -3.95 -12.49
CA ASP A 46 -13.33 -2.52 -12.70
C ASP A 46 -12.23 -1.66 -12.08
N ALA A 47 -11.76 -2.01 -10.89
CA ALA A 47 -10.64 -1.35 -10.21
C ALA A 47 -9.35 -1.41 -11.05
N VAL A 48 -9.04 -2.57 -11.64
CA VAL A 48 -7.90 -2.75 -12.55
C VAL A 48 -8.04 -1.86 -13.78
N ASN A 49 -9.21 -1.90 -14.43
CA ASN A 49 -9.48 -1.09 -15.62
C ASN A 49 -9.34 0.40 -15.33
N TRP A 50 -9.84 0.84 -14.18
CA TRP A 50 -9.73 2.23 -13.76
C TRP A 50 -8.28 2.62 -13.46
N ALA A 51 -7.55 1.81 -12.70
CA ALA A 51 -6.13 2.03 -12.38
C ALA A 51 -5.27 2.13 -13.65
N VAL A 52 -5.47 1.22 -14.61
CA VAL A 52 -4.75 1.22 -15.90
C VAL A 52 -5.03 2.51 -16.68
N ARG A 53 -6.29 2.94 -16.78
CA ARG A 53 -6.64 4.20 -17.46
C ARG A 53 -5.96 5.42 -16.82
N MET A 54 -6.00 5.50 -15.48
CA MET A 54 -5.38 6.61 -14.75
C MET A 54 -3.86 6.60 -14.87
N ASN A 55 -3.24 5.42 -14.84
CA ASN A 55 -1.79 5.30 -14.96
C ASN A 55 -1.30 5.64 -16.39
N LYS A 56 -2.08 5.32 -17.44
CA LYS A 56 -1.78 5.72 -18.83
C LYS A 56 -1.68 7.24 -19.01
N ILE A 57 -2.43 8.02 -18.25
CA ILE A 57 -2.34 9.50 -18.26
C ILE A 57 -1.34 10.04 -17.22
N LYS A 58 -0.38 9.18 -16.79
CA LYS A 58 0.75 9.47 -15.90
C LYS A 58 0.35 9.88 -14.48
N LEU A 59 -0.77 9.38 -13.97
CA LEU A 59 -1.06 9.45 -12.54
C LEU A 59 -0.42 8.27 -11.81
N ASN A 60 0.14 8.52 -10.64
CA ASN A 60 0.60 7.50 -9.71
C ASN A 60 -0.60 6.86 -9.01
N ILE A 61 -0.64 5.55 -8.95
CA ILE A 61 -1.77 4.80 -8.40
C ILE A 61 -1.43 4.28 -7.01
N TYR A 62 -2.28 4.59 -6.06
CA TYR A 62 -2.21 4.15 -4.68
C TYR A 62 -3.53 3.51 -4.26
N ALA A 63 -3.50 2.65 -3.25
CA ALA A 63 -4.71 2.09 -2.65
C ALA A 63 -4.59 2.04 -1.13
N THR A 64 -5.73 2.12 -0.44
CA THR A 64 -5.81 1.79 0.99
C THR A 64 -5.58 0.29 1.17
N ILE A 65 -4.89 -0.09 2.23
CA ILE A 65 -4.57 -1.49 2.53
C ILE A 65 -5.60 -2.12 3.46
N ASN A 66 -6.19 -1.31 4.32
CA ASN A 66 -7.23 -1.72 5.24
C ASN A 66 -8.62 -1.38 4.69
N PRO A 67 -9.68 -2.16 5.04
CA PRO A 67 -11.03 -1.93 4.55
C PRO A 67 -11.60 -0.60 5.04
N VAL A 68 -12.12 0.15 4.08
CA VAL A 68 -12.80 1.44 4.26
C VAL A 68 -14.30 1.19 4.36
N ASP A 69 -15.01 1.93 5.21
CA ASP A 69 -16.47 1.94 5.26
C ASP A 69 -17.04 2.35 3.89
N SER A 70 -17.95 1.55 3.36
CA SER A 70 -18.59 1.77 2.06
C SER A 70 -19.42 3.08 1.99
N ASN A 71 -19.81 3.63 3.14
CA ASN A 71 -20.51 4.92 3.22
C ASN A 71 -19.57 6.14 3.16
N THR A 72 -18.26 5.90 3.01
CA THR A 72 -17.27 6.98 2.93
C THR A 72 -17.49 7.85 1.71
N SER A 73 -17.56 9.16 1.91
CA SER A 73 -17.58 10.15 0.84
C SER A 73 -16.22 10.82 0.69
N GLY A 74 -15.72 10.85 -0.54
CA GLY A 74 -14.39 11.41 -0.86
C GLY A 74 -13.25 10.48 -0.46
N SER A 75 -12.09 11.06 -0.16
CA SER A 75 -10.90 10.29 0.24
C SER A 75 -11.03 9.74 1.65
N ALA A 76 -10.67 8.47 1.83
CA ALA A 76 -10.70 7.81 3.13
C ALA A 76 -9.76 8.49 4.14
N ARG A 77 -10.23 8.57 5.38
CA ARG A 77 -9.52 9.05 6.57
C ARG A 77 -9.47 7.92 7.59
N ASP A 78 -8.68 8.06 8.64
CA ASP A 78 -8.51 7.02 9.66
C ASP A 78 -9.85 6.59 10.31
N LEU A 79 -10.76 7.55 10.52
CA LEU A 79 -12.10 7.26 11.06
C LEU A 79 -13.00 6.42 10.14
N ASN A 80 -12.63 6.29 8.85
CA ASN A 80 -13.37 5.48 7.88
C ASN A 80 -12.84 4.04 7.81
N ILE A 81 -11.76 3.71 8.51
CA ILE A 81 -11.19 2.36 8.50
C ILE A 81 -11.94 1.47 9.49
N LEU A 82 -12.40 0.34 9.00
CA LEU A 82 -13.22 -0.60 9.79
C LEU A 82 -12.37 -1.46 10.74
N ARG A 83 -11.19 -1.88 10.29
CA ARG A 83 -10.24 -2.74 11.00
C ARG A 83 -8.92 -2.80 10.26
N ALA A 84 -7.87 -3.31 10.87
CA ALA A 84 -6.60 -3.53 10.21
C ALA A 84 -6.36 -5.02 9.95
N HIS A 85 -6.02 -5.37 8.71
CA HIS A 85 -5.63 -6.72 8.29
C HIS A 85 -4.12 -6.89 8.13
N PHE A 86 -3.39 -5.78 8.01
CA PHE A 86 -1.96 -5.76 7.79
C PHE A 86 -1.26 -4.76 8.72
N SER A 87 -0.03 -5.09 9.10
CA SER A 87 1.00 -4.09 9.38
C SER A 87 1.84 -3.88 8.12
N PHE A 88 2.42 -2.69 7.96
CA PHE A 88 3.19 -2.37 6.75
C PHE A 88 4.35 -1.42 7.05
N ALA A 89 5.33 -1.38 6.15
CA ALA A 89 6.43 -0.44 6.19
C ALA A 89 6.69 0.13 4.81
N ASP A 90 7.16 1.38 4.77
CA ASP A 90 7.57 2.08 3.56
C ASP A 90 9.07 2.43 3.70
N ALA A 91 9.90 1.76 2.91
CA ALA A 91 11.34 1.98 2.85
C ALA A 91 11.67 2.78 1.58
N ASP A 92 11.80 4.08 1.74
CA ASP A 92 12.12 5.04 0.65
C ASP A 92 13.64 5.25 0.47
N ASP A 93 14.48 4.62 1.29
CA ASP A 93 15.94 4.69 1.24
C ASP A 93 16.63 3.35 1.54
N ALA A 94 17.95 3.32 1.40
CA ALA A 94 18.76 2.11 1.62
C ALA A 94 18.72 1.62 3.07
N ALA A 95 18.67 2.54 4.04
CA ALA A 95 18.66 2.17 5.45
C ALA A 95 17.35 1.48 5.85
N GLY A 96 16.21 1.96 5.36
CA GLY A 96 14.91 1.31 5.56
C GLY A 96 14.83 -0.05 4.86
N VAL A 97 15.40 -0.18 3.66
CA VAL A 97 15.47 -1.47 2.95
C VAL A 97 16.31 -2.47 3.75
N ASP A 98 17.50 -2.07 4.21
CA ASP A 98 18.37 -2.91 5.05
C ASP A 98 17.68 -3.29 6.37
N GLY A 99 16.99 -2.35 7.01
CA GLY A 99 16.21 -2.61 8.22
C GLY A 99 15.15 -3.68 8.04
N ILE A 100 14.47 -3.73 6.87
CA ILE A 100 13.50 -4.79 6.55
C ILE A 100 14.22 -6.10 6.26
N GLU A 101 15.32 -6.08 5.49
CA GLU A 101 16.06 -7.28 5.06
C GLU A 101 16.76 -7.98 6.24
N THR A 102 17.24 -7.22 7.21
CA THR A 102 17.94 -7.75 8.41
C THR A 102 17.00 -7.98 9.60
N PHE A 103 15.69 -7.69 9.45
CA PHE A 103 14.74 -7.83 10.55
C PHE A 103 14.69 -9.24 11.11
N ASN A 104 15.03 -9.38 12.39
CA ASN A 104 14.96 -10.65 13.11
C ASN A 104 13.54 -10.90 13.66
N GLY A 105 12.54 -10.90 12.80
CA GLY A 105 11.14 -11.15 13.07
C GLY A 105 10.48 -11.89 11.92
N PRO A 106 9.14 -11.99 11.90
CA PRO A 106 8.45 -12.63 10.79
C PRO A 106 8.74 -11.91 9.48
N ARG A 107 8.91 -12.69 8.42
CA ARG A 107 9.09 -12.15 7.07
C ARG A 107 7.80 -11.52 6.57
N PRO A 108 7.87 -10.47 5.72
CA PRO A 108 6.67 -9.90 5.13
C PRO A 108 6.02 -10.89 4.15
N ASP A 109 4.69 -10.98 4.17
CA ASP A 109 3.89 -11.80 3.25
C ASP A 109 3.87 -11.24 1.84
N ILE A 110 3.95 -9.90 1.72
CA ILE A 110 3.90 -9.20 0.44
C ILE A 110 4.98 -8.13 0.41
N ILE A 111 5.67 -8.05 -0.74
CA ILE A 111 6.62 -6.99 -1.03
C ILE A 111 6.24 -6.34 -2.35
N VAL A 112 6.17 -5.01 -2.33
CA VAL A 112 5.96 -4.17 -3.49
C VAL A 112 7.22 -3.33 -3.70
N THR A 113 8.03 -3.66 -4.73
CA THR A 113 9.16 -2.81 -5.09
C THR A 113 8.65 -1.61 -5.88
N THR A 114 8.79 -0.42 -5.30
CA THR A 114 8.28 0.83 -5.87
C THR A 114 9.27 1.52 -6.82
N GLY A 115 10.50 1.02 -6.86
CA GLY A 115 11.55 1.42 -7.78
C GLY A 115 12.93 0.95 -7.32
N VAL A 116 13.90 1.01 -8.24
CA VAL A 116 15.29 0.61 -7.99
C VAL A 116 16.31 1.72 -8.30
N GLN A 117 15.89 2.77 -9.01
CA GLN A 117 16.73 3.93 -9.35
C GLN A 117 16.30 5.16 -8.54
N PRO A 118 17.24 5.92 -7.93
CA PRO A 118 18.70 5.69 -7.86
C PRO A 118 19.10 4.64 -6.81
N HIS A 119 18.15 4.18 -5.99
CA HIS A 119 18.31 3.10 -5.00
C HIS A 119 16.98 2.34 -4.89
N ARG A 120 17.05 1.11 -4.35
CA ARG A 120 15.87 0.28 -4.13
C ARG A 120 14.95 0.90 -3.08
N ARG A 121 13.66 0.84 -3.37
CA ARG A 121 12.57 1.30 -2.48
C ARG A 121 11.48 0.26 -2.48
N LEU A 122 10.88 0.00 -1.33
CA LEU A 122 9.85 -1.03 -1.24
C LEU A 122 8.84 -0.72 -0.13
N HIS A 123 7.65 -1.28 -0.31
CA HIS A 123 6.67 -1.46 0.75
C HIS A 123 6.63 -2.93 1.14
N SER A 124 6.60 -3.20 2.42
CA SER A 124 6.46 -4.54 2.98
C SER A 124 5.18 -4.64 3.78
N TYR A 125 4.50 -5.79 3.70
CA TYR A 125 3.23 -6.01 4.38
C TYR A 125 3.28 -7.34 5.14
N TRP A 126 2.87 -7.29 6.39
CA TRP A 126 2.68 -8.46 7.26
C TRP A 126 1.20 -8.64 7.51
N ARG A 127 0.67 -9.77 7.10
CA ARG A 127 -0.72 -10.13 7.33
C ARG A 127 -0.89 -10.45 8.82
N LEU A 128 -1.90 -9.88 9.44
CA LEU A 128 -2.25 -10.22 10.81
C LEU A 128 -2.99 -11.56 10.83
N ASN A 129 -2.66 -12.44 11.78
CA ASN A 129 -3.36 -13.72 11.96
C ASN A 129 -4.87 -13.50 12.18
N GLU A 130 -5.21 -12.44 12.91
CA GLU A 130 -6.58 -11.97 13.13
C GLU A 130 -6.62 -10.45 12.90
N PRO A 131 -7.69 -9.93 12.30
CA PRO A 131 -7.82 -8.49 12.12
C PRO A 131 -7.85 -7.75 13.45
N CYS A 132 -7.20 -6.63 13.50
CA CYS A 132 -7.18 -5.75 14.66
C CYS A 132 -8.33 -4.74 14.59
N PHE A 133 -9.27 -4.82 15.52
CA PHE A 133 -10.36 -3.85 15.69
C PHE A 133 -9.99 -2.72 16.66
N ASP A 134 -9.02 -2.94 17.56
CA ASP A 134 -8.42 -1.88 18.37
C ASP A 134 -7.42 -1.09 17.54
N LEU A 135 -7.94 -0.12 16.81
CA LEU A 135 -7.18 0.67 15.85
C LEU A 135 -6.13 1.57 16.53
N ALA A 136 -6.36 1.98 17.77
CA ALA A 136 -5.38 2.74 18.55
C ALA A 136 -4.18 1.86 18.94
N LYS A 137 -4.44 0.64 19.37
CA LYS A 137 -3.40 -0.37 19.62
C LYS A 137 -2.62 -0.67 18.35
N TRP A 138 -3.30 -0.85 17.22
CA TRP A 138 -2.65 -1.10 15.94
C TRP A 138 -1.70 0.05 15.56
N GLN A 139 -2.14 1.32 15.69
CA GLN A 139 -1.29 2.48 15.39
C GLN A 139 -0.02 2.53 16.25
N ASN A 140 -0.14 2.18 17.53
CA ASN A 140 1.02 2.10 18.43
C ASN A 140 2.00 1.00 17.99
N CYS A 141 1.50 -0.19 17.65
CA CYS A 141 2.32 -1.27 17.13
C CYS A 141 2.97 -0.90 15.78
N GLN A 142 2.22 -0.23 14.90
CA GLN A 142 2.70 0.23 13.61
C GLN A 142 3.87 1.22 13.75
N LYS A 143 3.77 2.15 14.71
CA LYS A 143 4.85 3.08 15.01
C LYS A 143 6.12 2.36 15.48
N GLN A 144 5.97 1.43 16.44
CA GLN A 144 7.09 0.62 16.94
C GLN A 144 7.73 -0.22 15.84
N LEU A 145 6.92 -0.77 14.92
CA LEU A 145 7.43 -1.52 13.77
C LEU A 145 8.27 -0.61 12.86
N ALA A 146 7.78 0.58 12.51
CA ALA A 146 8.51 1.53 11.68
C ALA A 146 9.84 1.97 12.32
N GLU A 147 9.85 2.27 13.62
CA GLU A 147 11.05 2.59 14.38
C GLU A 147 12.07 1.43 14.35
N ARG A 148 11.59 0.20 14.56
CA ARG A 148 12.42 -1.02 14.60
C ARG A 148 13.03 -1.37 13.25
N LEU A 149 12.32 -1.07 12.16
CA LEU A 149 12.76 -1.30 10.79
C LEU A 149 13.55 -0.12 10.21
N ASN A 150 13.72 0.95 10.98
CA ASN A 150 14.35 2.19 10.51
C ASN A 150 13.69 2.75 9.24
N THR A 151 12.35 2.63 9.15
CA THR A 151 11.53 3.13 8.05
C THR A 151 10.82 4.42 8.43
N ASP A 152 10.04 5.01 7.51
CA ASP A 152 9.34 6.27 7.77
C ASP A 152 8.31 6.13 8.92
N THR A 153 8.63 6.70 10.07
CA THR A 153 7.78 6.67 11.27
C THR A 153 6.51 7.52 11.15
N SER A 154 6.37 8.32 10.09
CA SER A 154 5.12 9.03 9.80
C SER A 154 4.04 8.12 9.17
N ILE A 155 4.43 6.91 8.74
CA ILE A 155 3.57 5.91 8.10
C ILE A 155 2.86 5.05 9.16
N THR A 156 2.04 5.68 9.99
CA THR A 156 1.32 5.03 11.10
C THR A 156 -0.19 5.20 11.02
N ASN A 157 -0.68 5.91 10.02
CA ASN A 157 -2.10 6.17 9.86
C ASN A 157 -2.82 4.99 9.18
N LEU A 158 -4.00 4.68 9.67
CA LEU A 158 -4.83 3.55 9.22
C LEU A 158 -5.26 3.65 7.76
N SER A 159 -5.58 4.88 7.31
CA SER A 159 -6.01 5.19 5.94
C SER A 159 -4.84 5.37 4.97
N ARG A 160 -3.63 4.95 5.36
CA ARG A 160 -2.47 5.06 4.50
C ARG A 160 -2.74 4.42 3.14
N ILE A 161 -2.48 5.19 2.10
CA ILE A 161 -2.48 4.71 0.74
C ILE A 161 -1.06 4.27 0.35
N MET A 162 -0.98 3.08 -0.21
CA MET A 162 0.28 2.47 -0.63
C MET A 162 0.26 2.24 -2.14
N ARG A 163 1.43 2.26 -2.77
CA ARG A 163 1.55 2.18 -4.23
C ARG A 163 1.08 0.82 -4.77
N VAL A 164 0.28 0.86 -5.83
CA VAL A 164 -0.31 -0.34 -6.44
C VAL A 164 0.69 -1.01 -7.38
N ALA A 165 1.01 -2.27 -7.13
CA ALA A 165 1.87 -3.08 -7.98
C ALA A 165 1.25 -3.32 -9.36
N GLY A 166 2.08 -3.36 -10.40
CA GLY A 166 1.67 -3.49 -11.80
C GLY A 166 1.41 -2.15 -12.49
N THR A 167 1.58 -1.03 -11.79
CA THR A 167 1.49 0.32 -12.35
C THR A 167 2.87 0.95 -12.52
N VAL A 168 2.99 1.96 -13.37
CA VAL A 168 4.23 2.73 -13.50
C VAL A 168 4.25 3.85 -12.46
N SER A 169 5.34 3.91 -11.69
CA SER A 169 5.64 5.01 -10.78
C SER A 169 6.24 6.17 -11.55
N TYR A 170 5.60 7.32 -11.55
CA TYR A 170 6.09 8.53 -12.20
C TYR A 170 6.67 9.50 -11.16
N PRO A 171 8.01 9.72 -11.13
CA PRO A 171 8.62 10.68 -10.22
C PRO A 171 8.25 12.10 -10.59
N ASN A 172 8.00 12.95 -9.59
CA ASN A 172 7.80 14.37 -9.79
C ASN A 172 9.12 15.06 -10.23
N LYS A 173 9.05 16.35 -10.62
CA LYS A 173 10.22 17.12 -11.10
C LYS A 173 11.39 17.07 -10.12
N HIS A 174 11.14 17.22 -8.82
CA HIS A 174 12.20 17.18 -7.79
C HIS A 174 12.86 15.79 -7.68
N LYS A 175 12.07 14.71 -7.69
CA LYS A 175 12.62 13.35 -7.68
C LYS A 175 13.42 13.07 -8.96
N ARG A 176 12.96 13.51 -10.15
CA ARG A 176 13.72 13.37 -11.41
C ARG A 176 15.10 14.03 -11.34
N GLN A 177 15.21 15.19 -10.73
CA GLN A 177 16.50 15.87 -10.52
C GLN A 177 17.48 15.10 -9.62
N LYS A 178 16.95 14.20 -8.79
CA LYS A 178 17.72 13.28 -7.95
C LYS A 178 17.98 11.92 -8.61
N GLY A 179 17.74 11.76 -9.91
CA GLY A 179 18.00 10.52 -10.65
C GLY A 179 16.87 9.47 -10.60
N TYR A 180 15.71 9.80 -10.05
CA TYR A 180 14.55 8.91 -10.10
C TYR A 180 13.97 8.84 -11.51
N MET A 181 13.61 7.65 -11.95
CA MET A 181 13.05 7.39 -13.28
C MET A 181 11.62 6.82 -13.16
N PRO A 182 10.82 6.88 -14.23
CA PRO A 182 9.60 6.10 -14.32
C PRO A 182 9.93 4.60 -14.28
N GLU A 183 9.34 3.86 -13.34
CA GLU A 183 9.62 2.44 -13.11
C GLU A 183 8.34 1.65 -12.91
N LEU A 184 8.30 0.41 -13.39
CA LEU A 184 7.22 -0.51 -13.09
C LEU A 184 7.30 -0.92 -11.62
N VAL A 185 6.20 -0.74 -10.92
CA VAL A 185 6.03 -1.22 -9.54
C VAL A 185 5.76 -2.72 -9.59
N THR A 186 6.60 -3.51 -8.93
CA THR A 186 6.51 -4.97 -8.98
C THR A 186 5.97 -5.57 -7.68
N LEU A 187 5.42 -6.78 -7.75
CA LEU A 187 4.83 -7.52 -6.65
C LEU A 187 5.59 -8.83 -6.44
N LYS A 188 5.90 -9.13 -5.19
CA LYS A 188 6.33 -10.45 -4.73
C LYS A 188 5.40 -10.86 -3.59
N VAL A 189 4.80 -12.03 -3.72
CA VAL A 189 3.96 -12.69 -2.73
C VAL A 189 4.63 -14.02 -2.45
N ASP A 190 4.96 -14.29 -1.25
CA ASP A 190 5.55 -15.50 -0.71
C ASP A 190 6.78 -15.17 0.19
N PRO A 191 6.68 -15.43 1.49
CA PRO A 191 7.77 -15.18 2.43
C PRO A 191 8.99 -16.10 2.20
N GLU A 192 8.82 -17.31 1.63
CA GLU A 192 9.93 -18.23 1.38
C GLU A 192 10.85 -17.77 0.24
N ALA A 193 10.34 -16.91 -0.64
CA ALA A 193 11.11 -16.41 -1.77
C ALA A 193 11.94 -15.14 -1.46
N TRP A 194 12.06 -14.74 -0.20
CA TRP A 194 12.93 -13.65 0.22
C TRP A 194 14.41 -14.08 0.12
N PRO A 195 15.28 -13.28 -0.51
CA PRO A 195 16.70 -13.62 -0.64
C PRO A 195 17.43 -13.63 0.69
#